data_cb171114e561c316cc62422f5b140257
#
_entry.id   cb171114e561c316cc62422f5b140257
#
_cell.length_a   1.000
_cell.length_b   1.000
_cell.length_c   1.000
_cell.angle_alpha   90.00
_cell.angle_beta   90.00
_cell.angle_gamma   90.00
#
_symmetry.space_group_name_H-M   'P 1'
#
loop_
_entity.id
_entity.type
_entity.pdbx_description
1 polymer ?
#
loop_
_entity_poly.entity_id
_entity_poly.type
_entity_poly.pdbx_seq_one_letter_code
_entity_poly.pdbx_strand_id
1 'polypeptide(L)'
;MEVGRKSFPGTLELAPREVVLTFDDGPHRGTTDHVLDALARECVRATFFLIGRNAAGAPDLAKRTLAEGHTVAHHSMTHPMTLADLPLERALEDIEAGFAAVDHALYGRYDGRPRTPFFRFPGFGSSPELLTHLRGRGIGVFGCDFWVSDWNEMTPEQQLALSLRRLEHAQGGIILFHDPRPQTAAMIPAFLRELKHRDYRVVHIEKA
;
A
#
# COMPACT_ATOMS: atom_id res chain seq x y z
N MET A 1 8.21 3.61 -13.62
CA MET A 1 7.98 4.74 -12.71
C MET A 1 8.47 4.34 -11.33
N GLU A 2 9.20 5.23 -10.63
CA GLU A 2 9.72 5.03 -9.27
C GLU A 2 9.40 6.30 -8.49
N VAL A 3 8.52 6.22 -7.48
CA VAL A 3 7.96 7.39 -6.79
C VAL A 3 7.87 7.19 -5.27
N GLY A 4 7.88 8.31 -4.52
CA GLY A 4 7.82 8.35 -3.06
C GLY A 4 9.15 8.74 -2.43
N ARG A 5 9.22 9.94 -1.88
CA ARG A 5 10.46 10.63 -1.43
C ARG A 5 11.24 9.91 -0.34
N LYS A 6 10.64 8.94 0.34
CA LYS A 6 11.37 8.10 1.32
C LYS A 6 12.25 7.05 0.65
N SER A 7 12.02 6.74 -0.63
CA SER A 7 12.78 5.72 -1.38
C SER A 7 13.42 6.29 -2.65
N PHE A 8 12.81 7.32 -3.25
CA PHE A 8 13.20 7.83 -4.56
C PHE A 8 13.29 9.36 -4.55
N PRO A 9 14.05 9.97 -5.50
CA PRO A 9 14.19 11.42 -5.57
C PRO A 9 12.88 12.16 -5.89
N GLY A 10 11.94 11.49 -6.58
CA GLY A 10 10.67 12.06 -7.01
C GLY A 10 9.45 11.41 -6.34
N THR A 11 8.31 12.04 -6.51
CA THR A 11 7.00 11.49 -6.12
C THR A 11 5.95 11.77 -7.20
N LEU A 12 4.69 11.42 -6.93
CA LEU A 12 3.57 11.72 -7.81
C LEU A 12 3.36 13.23 -7.95
N GLU A 13 2.96 13.67 -9.13
CA GLU A 13 2.49 15.03 -9.36
C GLU A 13 1.09 15.18 -8.78
N LEU A 14 1.01 15.71 -7.57
CA LEU A 14 -0.22 15.94 -6.84
C LEU A 14 -0.50 17.44 -6.73
N ALA A 15 -1.76 17.83 -6.81
CA ALA A 15 -2.17 19.18 -6.49
C ALA A 15 -1.98 19.48 -4.99
N PRO A 16 -1.90 20.77 -4.58
CA PRO A 16 -1.82 21.11 -3.17
C PRO A 16 -2.96 20.46 -2.37
N ARG A 17 -2.62 19.91 -1.21
CA ARG A 17 -3.55 19.17 -0.31
C ARG A 17 -4.15 17.90 -0.90
N GLU A 18 -3.56 17.32 -1.94
CA GLU A 18 -3.88 15.97 -2.35
C GLU A 18 -3.05 14.95 -1.58
N VAL A 19 -3.73 13.89 -1.19
CA VAL A 19 -3.12 12.75 -0.48
C VAL A 19 -3.51 11.43 -1.15
N VAL A 20 -2.56 10.53 -1.22
CA VAL A 20 -2.77 9.13 -1.62
C VAL A 20 -2.65 8.28 -0.38
N LEU A 21 -3.74 7.62 0.01
CA LEU A 21 -3.74 6.67 1.12
C LEU A 21 -3.25 5.33 0.61
N THR A 22 -2.19 4.81 1.22
CA THR A 22 -1.67 3.48 0.90
C THR A 22 -1.61 2.61 2.15
N PHE A 23 -2.01 1.34 1.98
CA PHE A 23 -2.04 0.34 3.03
C PHE A 23 -1.21 -0.86 2.62
N ASP A 24 -0.28 -1.27 3.46
CA ASP A 24 0.61 -2.40 3.23
C ASP A 24 0.23 -3.60 4.12
N ASP A 25 0.75 -4.78 3.78
CA ASP A 25 0.72 -6.03 4.52
C ASP A 25 -0.61 -6.80 4.53
N GLY A 26 -1.71 -6.21 4.07
CA GLY A 26 -3.00 -6.88 4.02
C GLY A 26 -3.09 -8.03 3.00
N PRO A 27 -4.28 -8.64 2.87
CA PRO A 27 -5.44 -8.42 3.73
C PRO A 27 -5.36 -9.22 5.04
N HIS A 28 -5.94 -8.67 6.10
CA HIS A 28 -6.04 -9.34 7.40
C HIS A 28 -7.47 -9.22 7.96
N ARG A 29 -8.08 -10.37 8.30
CA ARG A 29 -9.44 -10.40 8.85
C ARG A 29 -9.52 -9.70 10.20
N GLY A 30 -10.58 -8.92 10.38
CA GLY A 30 -10.83 -8.16 11.61
C GLY A 30 -10.13 -6.79 11.67
N THR A 31 -9.26 -6.48 10.70
CA THR A 31 -8.64 -5.14 10.60
C THR A 31 -8.84 -4.53 9.22
N THR A 32 -8.47 -5.22 8.14
CA THR A 32 -8.73 -4.75 6.77
C THR A 32 -10.21 -4.51 6.52
N ASP A 33 -11.11 -5.37 7.04
CA ASP A 33 -12.57 -5.17 6.99
C ASP A 33 -12.97 -3.80 7.55
N HIS A 34 -12.46 -3.43 8.71
CA HIS A 34 -12.77 -2.16 9.36
C HIS A 34 -12.20 -0.95 8.60
N VAL A 35 -11.02 -1.10 7.98
CA VAL A 35 -10.43 -0.08 7.11
C VAL A 35 -11.33 0.14 5.89
N LEU A 36 -11.75 -0.93 5.21
CA LEU A 36 -12.65 -0.86 4.05
C LEU A 36 -13.99 -0.22 4.42
N ASP A 37 -14.60 -0.62 5.54
CA ASP A 37 -15.83 -0.02 6.04
C ASP A 37 -15.69 1.49 6.30
N ALA A 38 -14.54 1.93 6.81
CA ALA A 38 -14.29 3.34 7.06
C ALA A 38 -14.13 4.13 5.75
N LEU A 39 -13.39 3.59 4.77
CA LEU A 39 -13.22 4.19 3.45
C LEU A 39 -14.55 4.31 2.71
N ALA A 40 -15.38 3.26 2.76
CA ALA A 40 -16.70 3.24 2.13
C ALA A 40 -17.65 4.31 2.70
N ARG A 41 -17.67 4.51 4.04
CA ARG A 41 -18.49 5.53 4.71
C ARG A 41 -18.16 6.96 4.26
N GLU A 42 -16.91 7.24 3.93
CA GLU A 42 -16.45 8.56 3.47
C GLU A 42 -16.33 8.65 1.94
N CYS A 43 -16.76 7.60 1.21
CA CYS A 43 -16.65 7.49 -0.26
C CYS A 43 -15.21 7.71 -0.77
N VAL A 44 -14.23 7.20 -0.04
CA VAL A 44 -12.80 7.35 -0.31
C VAL A 44 -12.23 6.07 -0.89
N ARG A 45 -11.40 6.18 -1.91
CA ARG A 45 -10.62 5.07 -2.47
C ARG A 45 -9.15 5.16 -2.05
N ALA A 46 -8.51 4.01 -1.93
CA ALA A 46 -7.12 3.89 -1.51
C ALA A 46 -6.37 2.85 -2.36
N THR A 47 -5.08 2.72 -2.13
CA THR A 47 -4.24 1.69 -2.75
C THR A 47 -3.74 0.73 -1.67
N PHE A 48 -3.91 -0.58 -1.91
CA PHE A 48 -3.49 -1.64 -1.00
C PHE A 48 -2.37 -2.46 -1.64
N PHE A 49 -1.21 -2.50 -1.00
CA PHE A 49 -0.08 -3.33 -1.40
C PHE A 49 -0.13 -4.65 -0.63
N LEU A 50 -0.72 -5.67 -1.24
CA LEU A 50 -1.01 -6.94 -0.58
C LEU A 50 0.19 -7.88 -0.60
N ILE A 51 0.44 -8.53 0.54
CA ILE A 51 1.36 -9.68 0.62
C ILE A 51 0.68 -10.89 -0.03
N GLY A 52 1.37 -11.58 -0.93
CA GLY A 52 0.83 -12.69 -1.70
C GLY A 52 0.26 -13.81 -0.82
N ARG A 53 0.98 -14.23 0.24
CA ARG A 53 0.48 -15.25 1.18
C ARG A 53 -0.79 -14.82 1.91
N ASN A 54 -0.94 -13.53 2.22
CA ASN A 54 -2.11 -13.01 2.92
C ASN A 54 -3.32 -12.93 1.95
N ALA A 55 -3.09 -12.51 0.71
CA ALA A 55 -4.11 -12.53 -0.33
C ALA A 55 -4.61 -13.96 -0.62
N ALA A 56 -3.70 -14.94 -0.68
CA ALA A 56 -4.06 -16.35 -0.83
C ALA A 56 -4.83 -16.90 0.39
N GLY A 57 -4.51 -16.43 1.61
CA GLY A 57 -5.19 -16.82 2.85
C GLY A 57 -6.57 -16.19 3.06
N ALA A 58 -6.84 -15.04 2.43
CA ALA A 58 -8.10 -14.32 2.52
C ALA A 58 -8.56 -13.76 1.16
N PRO A 59 -8.78 -14.63 0.15
CA PRO A 59 -9.09 -14.21 -1.22
C PRO A 59 -10.41 -13.47 -1.35
N ASP A 60 -11.37 -13.75 -0.49
CA ASP A 60 -12.64 -13.03 -0.41
C ASP A 60 -12.44 -11.57 0.02
N LEU A 61 -11.55 -11.32 0.98
CA LEU A 61 -11.24 -9.98 1.44
C LEU A 61 -10.41 -9.20 0.41
N ALA A 62 -9.45 -9.85 -0.26
CA ALA A 62 -8.75 -9.26 -1.40
C ALA A 62 -9.72 -8.87 -2.54
N LYS A 63 -10.69 -9.76 -2.88
CA LYS A 63 -11.74 -9.46 -3.87
C LYS A 63 -12.65 -8.31 -3.41
N ARG A 64 -13.01 -8.25 -2.14
CA ARG A 64 -13.79 -7.15 -1.57
C ARG A 64 -13.06 -5.83 -1.78
N THR A 65 -11.75 -5.78 -1.46
CA THR A 65 -10.92 -4.58 -1.67
C THR A 65 -11.00 -4.09 -3.11
N LEU A 66 -10.86 -4.99 -4.08
CA LEU A 66 -10.97 -4.63 -5.50
C LEU A 66 -12.41 -4.23 -5.89
N ALA A 67 -13.43 -4.95 -5.42
CA ALA A 67 -14.83 -4.71 -5.77
C ALA A 67 -15.35 -3.37 -5.25
N GLU A 68 -14.83 -2.87 -4.13
CA GLU A 68 -15.13 -1.54 -3.58
C GLU A 68 -14.38 -0.40 -4.32
N GLY A 69 -13.64 -0.72 -5.39
CA GLY A 69 -13.00 0.25 -6.28
C GLY A 69 -11.63 0.73 -5.80
N HIS A 70 -11.01 0.04 -4.84
CA HIS A 70 -9.65 0.31 -4.43
C HIS A 70 -8.64 -0.28 -5.42
N THR A 71 -7.46 0.32 -5.51
CA THR A 71 -6.36 -0.28 -6.27
C THR A 71 -5.69 -1.35 -5.42
N VAL A 72 -5.64 -2.58 -5.95
CA VAL A 72 -4.88 -3.67 -5.33
C VAL A 72 -3.56 -3.84 -6.06
N ALA A 73 -2.47 -3.70 -5.33
CA ALA A 73 -1.09 -3.77 -5.79
C ALA A 73 -0.32 -4.87 -5.02
N HIS A 74 0.98 -4.96 -5.19
CA HIS A 74 1.77 -6.12 -4.78
C HIS A 74 2.87 -5.75 -3.78
N HIS A 75 3.08 -6.62 -2.77
CA HIS A 75 4.06 -6.44 -1.70
C HIS A 75 4.88 -7.71 -1.43
N SER A 76 5.38 -8.37 -2.49
CA SER A 76 6.06 -9.66 -2.49
C SER A 76 5.18 -10.83 -2.01
N MET A 77 5.72 -12.06 -1.99
CA MET A 77 4.99 -13.25 -1.53
C MET A 77 5.05 -13.42 -0.02
N THR A 78 6.25 -13.28 0.56
CA THR A 78 6.49 -13.64 1.97
C THR A 78 6.88 -12.46 2.85
N HIS A 79 7.11 -11.28 2.27
CA HIS A 79 7.50 -10.06 2.95
C HIS A 79 8.83 -10.15 3.72
N PRO A 80 9.92 -10.59 3.10
CA PRO A 80 11.22 -10.53 3.78
C PRO A 80 11.70 -9.07 3.86
N MET A 81 11.93 -8.55 5.07
CA MET A 81 12.39 -7.17 5.29
C MET A 81 13.73 -6.86 4.60
N THR A 82 14.50 -7.91 4.30
CA THR A 82 15.79 -7.85 3.60
C THR A 82 15.70 -8.40 2.18
N LEU A 83 14.56 -8.22 1.50
CA LEU A 83 14.33 -8.74 0.14
C LEU A 83 15.46 -8.36 -0.81
N ALA A 84 15.95 -7.12 -0.72
CA ALA A 84 17.03 -6.61 -1.59
C ALA A 84 18.42 -7.21 -1.30
N ASP A 85 18.59 -7.81 -0.12
CA ASP A 85 19.87 -8.43 0.29
C ASP A 85 19.91 -9.94 -0.01
N LEU A 86 18.78 -10.51 -0.45
CA LEU A 86 18.73 -11.91 -0.87
C LEU A 86 19.50 -12.11 -2.19
N PRO A 87 19.97 -13.35 -2.47
CA PRO A 87 20.40 -13.69 -3.81
C PRO A 87 19.35 -13.30 -4.85
N LEU A 88 19.76 -12.67 -5.95
CA LEU A 88 18.84 -12.07 -6.93
C LEU A 88 17.73 -13.02 -7.37
N GLU A 89 18.07 -14.28 -7.68
CA GLU A 89 17.09 -15.31 -8.09
C GLU A 89 16.01 -15.51 -7.01
N ARG A 90 16.40 -15.55 -5.73
CA ARG A 90 15.46 -15.72 -4.61
C ARG A 90 14.57 -14.52 -4.40
N ALA A 91 15.11 -13.32 -4.55
CA ALA A 91 14.32 -12.10 -4.50
C ALA A 91 13.30 -12.03 -5.64
N LEU A 92 13.72 -12.38 -6.85
CA LEU A 92 12.83 -12.44 -8.01
C LEU A 92 11.76 -13.52 -7.87
N GLU A 93 12.10 -14.71 -7.37
CA GLU A 93 11.13 -15.78 -7.07
C GLU A 93 10.05 -15.30 -6.10
N ASP A 94 10.41 -14.61 -5.02
CA ASP A 94 9.45 -14.10 -4.03
C ASP A 94 8.55 -13.00 -4.62
N ILE A 95 9.11 -12.10 -5.42
CA ILE A 95 8.35 -11.05 -6.12
C ILE A 95 7.33 -11.67 -7.08
N GLU A 96 7.79 -12.59 -7.96
CA GLU A 96 6.93 -13.21 -8.97
C GLU A 96 5.84 -14.10 -8.36
N ALA A 97 6.18 -14.85 -7.32
CA ALA A 97 5.20 -15.62 -6.56
C ALA A 97 4.14 -14.70 -5.92
N GLY A 98 4.56 -13.52 -5.43
CA GLY A 98 3.65 -12.50 -4.90
C GLY A 98 2.67 -11.98 -5.95
N PHE A 99 3.15 -11.66 -7.16
CA PHE A 99 2.29 -11.28 -8.30
C PHE A 99 1.27 -12.36 -8.61
N ALA A 100 1.74 -13.61 -8.74
CA ALA A 100 0.88 -14.75 -9.08
C ALA A 100 -0.18 -14.99 -7.99
N ALA A 101 0.20 -14.93 -6.71
CA ALA A 101 -0.71 -15.20 -5.60
C ALA A 101 -1.83 -14.14 -5.49
N VAL A 102 -1.48 -12.85 -5.62
CA VAL A 102 -2.47 -11.76 -5.58
C VAL A 102 -3.42 -11.86 -6.77
N ASP A 103 -2.90 -11.99 -8.01
CA ASP A 103 -3.75 -12.11 -9.20
C ASP A 103 -4.63 -13.37 -9.16
N HIS A 104 -4.10 -14.49 -8.63
CA HIS A 104 -4.90 -15.71 -8.43
C HIS A 104 -6.03 -15.48 -7.40
N ALA A 105 -5.74 -14.81 -6.30
CA ALA A 105 -6.74 -14.49 -5.30
C ALA A 105 -7.86 -13.61 -5.87
N LEU A 106 -7.51 -12.62 -6.71
CA LEU A 106 -8.46 -11.67 -7.29
C LEU A 106 -9.25 -12.25 -8.48
N TYR A 107 -8.57 -12.92 -9.40
CA TYR A 107 -9.10 -13.25 -10.74
C TYR A 107 -9.15 -14.75 -11.03
N GLY A 108 -8.66 -15.60 -10.11
CA GLY A 108 -8.56 -17.04 -10.29
C GLY A 108 -7.47 -17.51 -11.27
N ARG A 109 -6.64 -16.58 -11.79
CA ARG A 109 -5.55 -16.87 -12.72
C ARG A 109 -4.46 -15.82 -12.68
N TYR A 110 -3.27 -16.21 -13.14
CA TYR A 110 -2.14 -15.33 -13.41
C TYR A 110 -1.57 -15.66 -14.80
N ASP A 111 -1.48 -14.67 -15.66
CA ASP A 111 -1.09 -14.83 -17.06
C ASP A 111 0.37 -14.39 -17.32
N GLY A 112 1.25 -14.47 -16.29
CA GLY A 112 2.66 -14.08 -16.37
C GLY A 112 2.93 -12.56 -16.23
N ARG A 113 1.88 -11.74 -16.14
CA ARG A 113 1.99 -10.29 -15.82
C ARG A 113 0.90 -9.90 -14.86
N PRO A 114 1.22 -9.15 -13.77
CA PRO A 114 0.22 -8.69 -12.85
C PRO A 114 -0.72 -7.68 -13.54
N ARG A 115 -2.02 -7.81 -13.26
CA ARG A 115 -3.03 -6.92 -13.86
C ARG A 115 -2.92 -5.48 -13.36
N THR A 116 -2.49 -5.31 -12.12
CA THR A 116 -2.08 -4.01 -11.56
C THR A 116 -0.56 -3.96 -11.55
N PRO A 117 0.09 -3.16 -12.42
CA PRO A 117 1.54 -3.17 -12.55
C PRO A 117 2.22 -2.28 -11.50
N PHE A 118 1.87 -2.45 -10.23
CA PHE A 118 2.39 -1.66 -9.12
C PHE A 118 2.95 -2.55 -8.04
N PHE A 119 4.12 -2.18 -7.53
CA PHE A 119 4.85 -2.91 -6.51
C PHE A 119 5.44 -1.97 -5.45
N ARG A 120 5.47 -2.43 -4.21
CA ARG A 120 6.22 -1.81 -3.13
C ARG A 120 7.14 -2.84 -2.48
N PHE A 121 8.39 -2.47 -2.27
CA PHE A 121 9.35 -3.32 -1.59
C PHE A 121 9.05 -3.40 -0.09
N PRO A 122 9.07 -4.61 0.53
CA PRO A 122 9.12 -4.76 1.98
C PRO A 122 10.23 -3.92 2.60
N GLY A 123 9.91 -3.17 3.66
CA GLY A 123 10.89 -2.31 4.33
C GLY A 123 11.53 -1.22 3.45
N PHE A 124 11.03 -1.00 2.23
CA PHE A 124 11.55 -0.07 1.22
C PHE A 124 12.96 -0.39 0.69
N GLY A 125 13.56 -1.50 1.08
CA GLY A 125 14.84 -1.95 0.56
C GLY A 125 14.75 -2.34 -0.92
N SER A 126 15.57 -1.75 -1.79
CA SER A 126 15.64 -2.07 -3.22
C SER A 126 17.08 -2.19 -3.69
N SER A 127 17.33 -2.96 -4.76
CA SER A 127 18.61 -3.00 -5.44
C SER A 127 18.49 -2.54 -6.89
N PRO A 128 19.58 -2.06 -7.52
CA PRO A 128 19.57 -1.66 -8.92
C PRO A 128 19.09 -2.77 -9.87
N GLU A 129 19.45 -4.02 -9.57
CA GLU A 129 19.09 -5.20 -10.36
C GLU A 129 17.58 -5.46 -10.29
N LEU A 130 16.98 -5.40 -9.08
CA LEU A 130 15.53 -5.58 -8.87
C LEU A 130 14.75 -4.44 -9.52
N LEU A 131 15.19 -3.20 -9.38
CA LEU A 131 14.57 -2.04 -10.04
C LEU A 131 14.62 -2.18 -11.57
N THR A 132 15.76 -2.63 -12.11
CA THR A 132 15.93 -2.87 -13.55
C THR A 132 14.98 -3.96 -14.05
N HIS A 133 14.84 -5.07 -13.30
CA HIS A 133 13.92 -6.14 -13.62
C HIS A 133 12.47 -5.63 -13.65
N LEU A 134 12.03 -4.96 -12.59
CA LEU A 134 10.66 -4.44 -12.49
C LEU A 134 10.35 -3.40 -13.59
N ARG A 135 11.31 -2.52 -13.88
CA ARG A 135 11.19 -1.54 -14.97
C ARG A 135 11.05 -2.23 -16.34
N GLY A 136 11.86 -3.26 -16.60
CA GLY A 136 11.78 -4.06 -17.84
C GLY A 136 10.43 -4.77 -18.02
N ARG A 137 9.72 -5.02 -16.93
CA ARG A 137 8.37 -5.59 -16.92
C ARG A 137 7.25 -4.53 -16.94
N GLY A 138 7.59 -3.24 -16.95
CA GLY A 138 6.61 -2.16 -16.91
C GLY A 138 5.95 -2.00 -15.54
N ILE A 139 6.58 -2.47 -14.46
CA ILE A 139 6.07 -2.36 -13.09
C ILE A 139 6.50 -1.01 -12.49
N GLY A 140 5.52 -0.25 -12.00
CA GLY A 140 5.76 0.95 -11.21
C GLY A 140 6.11 0.60 -9.76
N VAL A 141 7.19 1.18 -9.25
CA VAL A 141 7.65 0.95 -7.87
C VAL A 141 7.28 2.14 -7.00
N PHE A 142 6.61 1.85 -5.89
CA PHE A 142 6.08 2.85 -4.98
C PHE A 142 6.78 2.82 -3.62
N GLY A 143 7.45 3.90 -3.26
CA GLY A 143 7.75 4.25 -1.90
C GLY A 143 6.56 4.97 -1.25
N CYS A 144 6.85 5.84 -0.27
CA CYS A 144 5.91 6.79 0.29
C CYS A 144 6.58 8.15 0.48
N ASP A 145 5.80 9.21 0.69
CA ASP A 145 6.35 10.52 1.03
C ASP A 145 6.52 10.65 2.55
N PHE A 146 5.61 10.06 3.30
CA PHE A 146 5.75 9.87 4.73
C PHE A 146 4.96 8.67 5.24
N TRP A 147 5.38 8.15 6.37
CA TRP A 147 4.73 7.06 7.08
C TRP A 147 4.17 7.54 8.41
N VAL A 148 3.23 6.79 8.97
CA VAL A 148 2.59 7.12 10.26
C VAL A 148 3.19 6.36 11.44
N SER A 149 4.17 5.50 11.21
CA SER A 149 4.87 4.65 12.21
C SER A 149 3.93 3.74 13.01
N ASP A 150 2.89 3.25 12.40
CA ASP A 150 1.88 2.38 13.01
C ASP A 150 2.38 0.96 13.36
N TRP A 151 3.62 0.65 13.04
CA TRP A 151 4.34 -0.53 13.56
C TRP A 151 4.80 -0.38 15.03
N ASN A 152 4.81 0.83 15.56
CA ASN A 152 5.09 1.08 16.98
C ASN A 152 3.82 0.90 17.81
N GLU A 153 3.98 0.53 19.09
CA GLU A 153 2.86 0.48 20.03
C GLU A 153 2.35 1.89 20.32
N MET A 154 1.09 2.14 19.97
CA MET A 154 0.41 3.42 20.19
C MET A 154 -1.09 3.18 20.39
N THR A 155 -1.75 4.06 21.16
CA THR A 155 -3.21 4.09 21.13
C THR A 155 -3.71 4.67 19.78
N PRO A 156 -4.96 4.42 19.39
CA PRO A 156 -5.53 5.03 18.18
C PRO A 156 -5.45 6.57 18.19
N GLU A 157 -5.61 7.20 19.36
CA GLU A 157 -5.53 8.65 19.52
C GLU A 157 -4.10 9.18 19.34
N GLN A 158 -3.10 8.47 19.86
CA GLN A 158 -1.69 8.80 19.64
C GLN A 158 -1.31 8.64 18.18
N GLN A 159 -1.80 7.57 17.54
CA GLN A 159 -1.61 7.31 16.11
C GLN A 159 -2.22 8.43 15.27
N LEU A 160 -3.46 8.85 15.56
CA LEU A 160 -4.14 9.95 14.89
C LEU A 160 -3.33 11.26 15.02
N ALA A 161 -2.94 11.61 16.25
CA ALA A 161 -2.19 12.83 16.49
C ALA A 161 -0.84 12.85 15.74
N LEU A 162 -0.14 11.72 15.70
CA LEU A 162 1.12 11.60 14.96
C LEU A 162 0.88 11.73 13.44
N SER A 163 -0.15 11.07 12.91
CA SER A 163 -0.49 11.10 11.50
C SER A 163 -0.83 12.52 11.03
N LEU A 164 -1.62 13.24 11.80
CA LEU A 164 -2.00 14.64 11.49
C LEU A 164 -0.80 15.59 11.54
N ARG A 165 0.08 15.48 12.54
CA ARG A 165 1.31 16.29 12.57
C ARG A 165 2.20 16.06 11.36
N ARG A 166 2.35 14.80 10.93
CA ARG A 166 3.15 14.47 9.74
C ARG A 166 2.51 14.95 8.45
N LEU A 167 1.19 14.85 8.36
CA LEU A 167 0.42 15.40 7.25
C LEU A 167 0.57 16.93 7.15
N GLU A 168 0.46 17.63 8.26
CA GLU A 168 0.66 19.09 8.32
C GLU A 168 2.06 19.50 7.87
N HIS A 169 3.08 18.72 8.22
CA HIS A 169 4.44 18.97 7.76
C HIS A 169 4.62 18.66 6.26
N ALA A 170 4.05 17.57 5.77
CA ALA A 170 4.19 17.11 4.39
C ALA A 170 3.30 17.88 3.40
N GLN A 171 2.18 18.45 3.86
CA GLN A 171 1.17 19.18 3.06
C GLN A 171 0.51 18.37 1.94
N GLY A 172 0.70 17.06 1.90
CA GLY A 172 0.17 16.13 0.90
C GLY A 172 1.15 14.99 0.61
N GLY A 173 0.82 14.16 -0.39
CA GLY A 173 1.71 13.07 -0.82
C GLY A 173 1.19 11.68 -0.55
N ILE A 174 2.05 10.69 -0.76
CA ILE A 174 1.75 9.26 -0.56
C ILE A 174 1.97 8.93 0.92
N ILE A 175 0.89 8.52 1.59
CA ILE A 175 0.90 8.18 3.02
C ILE A 175 0.94 6.66 3.17
N LEU A 176 1.85 6.15 4.02
CA LEU A 176 1.94 4.74 4.36
C LEU A 176 1.24 4.45 5.68
N PHE A 177 0.31 3.50 5.63
CA PHE A 177 -0.32 2.78 6.73
C PHE A 177 -0.12 1.28 6.56
N HIS A 178 -0.41 0.50 7.62
CA HIS A 178 -0.52 -0.95 7.55
C HIS A 178 -1.92 -1.38 8.02
N ASP A 179 -2.73 -1.93 7.12
CA ASP A 179 -4.11 -2.31 7.44
C ASP A 179 -4.25 -3.50 8.41
N PRO A 180 -3.24 -4.41 8.58
CA PRO A 180 -3.31 -5.41 9.64
C PRO A 180 -3.15 -4.85 11.07
N ARG A 181 -2.83 -3.57 11.24
CA ARG A 181 -2.62 -2.97 12.58
C ARG A 181 -3.94 -2.55 13.21
N PRO A 182 -4.31 -3.10 14.40
CA PRO A 182 -5.57 -2.76 15.06
C PRO A 182 -5.73 -1.26 15.35
N GLN A 183 -4.64 -0.59 15.78
CA GLN A 183 -4.66 0.84 16.04
C GLN A 183 -4.91 1.67 14.76
N THR A 184 -4.38 1.24 13.61
CA THR A 184 -4.66 1.86 12.30
C THR A 184 -6.13 1.70 11.95
N ALA A 185 -6.66 0.48 12.02
CA ALA A 185 -8.08 0.21 11.72
C ALA A 185 -9.02 1.03 12.62
N ALA A 186 -8.69 1.17 13.91
CA ALA A 186 -9.48 1.97 14.86
C ALA A 186 -9.36 3.49 14.59
N MET A 187 -8.21 3.97 14.13
CA MET A 187 -7.92 5.39 13.92
C MET A 187 -8.45 5.93 12.59
N ILE A 188 -8.45 5.12 11.53
CA ILE A 188 -8.78 5.56 10.15
C ILE A 188 -10.09 6.33 10.05
N PRO A 189 -11.21 5.96 10.71
CA PRO A 189 -12.45 6.75 10.63
C PRO A 189 -12.27 8.21 11.09
N ALA A 190 -11.49 8.42 12.14
CA ALA A 190 -11.21 9.77 12.64
C ALA A 190 -10.25 10.52 11.71
N PHE A 191 -9.23 9.84 11.18
CA PHE A 191 -8.29 10.44 10.24
C PHE A 191 -8.97 10.91 8.94
N LEU A 192 -9.89 10.13 8.38
CA LEU A 192 -10.65 10.51 7.18
C LEU A 192 -11.51 11.76 7.42
N ARG A 193 -12.17 11.85 8.58
CA ARG A 193 -12.93 13.07 8.95
C ARG A 193 -12.02 14.29 9.09
N GLU A 194 -10.83 14.12 9.67
CA GLU A 194 -9.85 15.21 9.78
C GLU A 194 -9.30 15.66 8.43
N LEU A 195 -9.07 14.73 7.47
CA LEU A 195 -8.71 15.10 6.11
C LEU A 195 -9.76 16.02 5.48
N LYS A 196 -11.03 15.64 5.58
CA LYS A 196 -12.14 16.41 5.07
C LYS A 196 -12.28 17.77 5.76
N HIS A 197 -12.18 17.81 7.09
CA HIS A 197 -12.25 19.05 7.89
C HIS A 197 -11.13 20.02 7.55
N ARG A 198 -9.97 19.52 7.13
CA ARG A 198 -8.77 20.30 6.76
C ARG A 198 -8.64 20.53 5.27
N ASP A 199 -9.70 20.28 4.49
CA ASP A 199 -9.74 20.45 3.03
C ASP A 199 -8.65 19.66 2.27
N TYR A 200 -8.27 18.47 2.76
CA TYR A 200 -7.46 17.53 1.99
C TYR A 200 -8.34 16.71 1.05
N ARG A 201 -7.89 16.55 -0.18
CA ARG A 201 -8.52 15.69 -1.18
C ARG A 201 -7.79 14.35 -1.26
N VAL A 202 -8.51 13.27 -1.04
CA VAL A 202 -7.97 11.92 -1.23
C VAL A 202 -8.10 11.55 -2.70
N VAL A 203 -6.98 11.16 -3.30
CA VAL A 203 -6.88 10.59 -4.64
C VAL A 203 -6.24 9.21 -4.53
N HIS A 204 -6.45 8.33 -5.51
CA HIS A 204 -5.83 7.01 -5.50
C HIS A 204 -5.13 6.73 -6.83
N ILE A 205 -4.24 5.73 -6.82
CA ILE A 205 -3.43 5.38 -7.96
C ILE A 205 -4.24 4.45 -8.86
N GLU A 206 -4.38 4.80 -10.13
CA GLU A 206 -5.00 3.95 -11.15
C GLU A 206 -4.00 3.58 -12.25
N LYS A 207 -4.24 2.45 -12.87
CA LYS A 207 -3.56 2.06 -14.10
C LYS A 207 -4.12 2.92 -15.23
N ALA A 208 -3.23 3.57 -15.99
CA ALA A 208 -3.56 4.26 -17.22
C ALA A 208 -3.97 3.29 -18.34
#